data_e860983aab26848edfa51aabc7317a3b
#
_entry.id   e860983aab26848edfa51aabc7317a3b
#
_cell.length_a   1.000
_cell.length_b   1.000
_cell.length_c   1.000
_cell.angle_alpha   90.00
_cell.angle_beta   90.00
_cell.angle_gamma   90.00
#
_symmetry.space_group_name_H-M   'P 1'
#
loop_
_entity.id
_entity.type
_entity.pdbx_description
1 polymer ?
#
loop_
_entity_poly.entity_id
_entity_poly.type
_entity_poly.pdbx_seq_one_letter_code
_entity_poly.pdbx_strand_id
1 'polypeptide(L)'
;MLHTREKPATYADIEALPPHMVGEILYGALHAYPRPNPRHARAAGRMTAELDGPFDRGRGGPGGWLFLPEPELHLGPHVVVPDLAGWRRERLPHLPDTAWIETPPDWVSEILSPSTQRIDRTDKLAIYAEFGVSHAWYVDPVARTLEVLTLTGGKWLIVATFKDAEPVAAPPFESHTFALDILWPLDEAAPSPAMDRDCR
;
A
#
# COMPACT_ATOMS: atom_id res chain seq x y z
N MET A 1 36.55 -19.69 3.75
CA MET A 1 35.26 -20.25 3.34
C MET A 1 34.75 -19.39 2.19
N LEU A 2 34.71 -19.93 0.97
CA LEU A 2 34.10 -19.27 -0.19
C LEU A 2 32.59 -19.31 0.02
N HIS A 3 31.98 -18.14 0.30
CA HIS A 3 30.54 -18.00 0.18
C HIS A 3 30.20 -18.16 -1.31
N THR A 4 29.58 -19.26 -1.66
CA THR A 4 28.87 -19.40 -2.94
C THR A 4 27.85 -18.28 -2.99
N ARG A 5 28.09 -17.27 -3.85
CA ARG A 5 27.11 -16.24 -4.17
C ARG A 5 25.91 -16.97 -4.77
N GLU A 6 24.80 -17.02 -4.05
CA GLU A 6 23.55 -17.50 -4.62
C GLU A 6 23.27 -16.66 -5.88
N LYS A 7 22.85 -17.34 -6.95
CA LYS A 7 22.50 -16.66 -8.19
C LYS A 7 21.32 -15.72 -7.89
N PRO A 8 21.38 -14.44 -8.33
CA PRO A 8 20.24 -13.55 -8.15
C PRO A 8 18.96 -14.15 -8.72
N ALA A 9 17.85 -13.92 -8.03
CA ALA A 9 16.54 -14.32 -8.51
C ALA A 9 16.17 -13.62 -9.82
N THR A 10 15.40 -14.30 -10.64
CA THR A 10 14.95 -13.85 -11.96
C THR A 10 13.43 -13.85 -12.01
N TYR A 11 12.84 -13.17 -13.00
CA TYR A 11 11.39 -13.15 -13.18
C TYR A 11 10.79 -14.56 -13.36
N ALA A 12 11.54 -15.48 -13.99
CA ALA A 12 11.14 -16.89 -14.09
C ALA A 12 10.95 -17.59 -12.73
N ASP A 13 11.64 -17.11 -11.69
CA ASP A 13 11.45 -17.64 -10.34
C ASP A 13 10.13 -17.17 -9.73
N ILE A 14 9.65 -15.96 -10.10
CA ILE A 14 8.29 -15.48 -9.76
C ILE A 14 7.26 -16.31 -10.52
N GLU A 15 7.43 -16.49 -11.84
CA GLU A 15 6.49 -17.26 -12.66
C GLU A 15 6.35 -18.73 -12.21
N ALA A 16 7.39 -19.27 -11.57
CA ALA A 16 7.38 -20.63 -11.02
C ALA A 16 6.64 -20.75 -9.68
N LEU A 17 6.24 -19.63 -9.06
CA LEU A 17 5.51 -19.67 -7.79
C LEU A 17 4.10 -20.26 -7.95
N PRO A 18 3.57 -20.89 -6.90
CA PRO A 18 2.19 -21.33 -6.90
C PRO A 18 1.21 -20.15 -7.11
N PRO A 19 0.06 -20.32 -7.80
CA PRO A 19 -0.85 -19.23 -8.16
C PRO A 19 -1.44 -18.44 -6.97
N HIS A 20 -1.35 -18.96 -5.77
CA HIS A 20 -1.82 -18.31 -4.54
C HIS A 20 -0.74 -17.48 -3.83
N MET A 21 0.47 -17.42 -4.40
CA MET A 21 1.58 -16.62 -3.88
C MET A 21 1.74 -15.34 -4.72
N VAL A 22 2.22 -14.30 -4.05
CA VAL A 22 2.73 -13.06 -4.66
C VAL A 22 4.24 -13.10 -4.53
N GLY A 23 4.95 -12.86 -5.63
CA GLY A 23 6.41 -12.86 -5.67
C GLY A 23 6.96 -11.45 -5.88
N GLU A 24 8.03 -11.11 -5.16
CA GLU A 24 8.78 -9.88 -5.32
C GLU A 24 10.28 -10.21 -5.44
N ILE A 25 11.03 -9.43 -6.21
CA ILE A 25 12.49 -9.52 -6.28
C ILE A 25 13.07 -8.22 -5.74
N LEU A 26 13.64 -8.29 -4.55
CA LEU A 26 14.22 -7.15 -3.87
C LEU A 26 15.72 -7.39 -3.69
N TYR A 27 16.55 -6.51 -4.28
CA TYR A 27 18.02 -6.64 -4.24
C TYR A 27 18.55 -8.02 -4.67
N GLY A 28 17.86 -8.65 -5.66
CA GLY A 28 18.22 -9.96 -6.20
C GLY A 28 17.75 -11.15 -5.36
N ALA A 29 17.03 -10.94 -4.28
CA ALA A 29 16.40 -11.99 -3.47
C ALA A 29 14.92 -12.15 -3.83
N LEU A 30 14.47 -13.40 -4.00
CA LEU A 30 13.04 -13.71 -4.16
C LEU A 30 12.36 -13.71 -2.79
N HIS A 31 11.30 -12.94 -2.68
CA HIS A 31 10.37 -12.92 -1.57
C HIS A 31 9.01 -13.43 -2.05
N ALA A 32 8.39 -14.35 -1.34
CA ALA A 32 7.12 -14.92 -1.73
C ALA A 32 6.16 -14.95 -0.54
N TYR A 33 4.98 -14.41 -0.72
CA TYR A 33 3.96 -14.27 0.32
C TYR A 33 2.63 -14.86 -0.13
N PRO A 34 1.82 -15.40 0.79
CA PRO A 34 0.44 -15.74 0.47
C PRO A 34 -0.36 -14.48 0.16
N ARG A 35 -1.42 -14.62 -0.62
CA ARG A 35 -2.35 -13.50 -0.88
C ARG A 35 -2.89 -12.89 0.42
N PRO A 36 -3.23 -11.59 0.41
CA PRO A 36 -3.70 -10.87 1.58
C PRO A 36 -4.90 -11.53 2.26
N ASN A 37 -4.95 -11.45 3.58
CA ASN A 37 -6.13 -11.87 4.34
C ASN A 37 -7.30 -10.88 4.16
N PRO A 38 -8.55 -11.27 4.54
CA PRO A 38 -9.73 -10.41 4.34
C PRO A 38 -9.68 -9.03 5.03
N ARG A 39 -9.00 -8.90 6.17
CA ARG A 39 -8.85 -7.61 6.87
C ARG A 39 -7.97 -6.66 6.08
N HIS A 40 -6.85 -7.17 5.58
CA HIS A 40 -5.93 -6.44 4.72
C HIS A 40 -6.62 -6.01 3.41
N ALA A 41 -7.25 -6.96 2.71
CA ALA A 41 -7.97 -6.68 1.47
C ALA A 41 -9.10 -5.64 1.66
N ARG A 42 -9.77 -5.65 2.82
CA ARG A 42 -10.76 -4.63 3.15
C ARG A 42 -10.15 -3.24 3.30
N ALA A 43 -9.04 -3.11 4.04
CA ALA A 43 -8.36 -1.83 4.22
C ALA A 43 -7.91 -1.25 2.87
N ALA A 44 -7.27 -2.06 2.02
CA ALA A 44 -6.85 -1.66 0.67
C ALA A 44 -8.05 -1.23 -0.19
N GLY A 45 -9.12 -2.04 -0.22
CA GLY A 45 -10.33 -1.72 -0.98
C GLY A 45 -11.04 -0.44 -0.50
N ARG A 46 -11.07 -0.17 0.81
CA ARG A 46 -11.63 1.06 1.36
C ARG A 46 -10.77 2.27 1.04
N MET A 47 -9.45 2.16 1.18
CA MET A 47 -8.53 3.23 0.79
C MET A 47 -8.70 3.58 -0.69
N THR A 48 -8.76 2.57 -1.56
CA THR A 48 -9.01 2.78 -2.99
C THR A 48 -10.33 3.54 -3.22
N ALA A 49 -11.41 3.13 -2.56
CA ALA A 49 -12.73 3.75 -2.74
C ALA A 49 -12.75 5.23 -2.31
N GLU A 50 -12.03 5.58 -1.24
CA GLU A 50 -11.91 6.96 -0.76
C GLU A 50 -11.11 7.84 -1.72
N LEU A 51 -10.06 7.31 -2.34
CA LEU A 51 -9.20 8.08 -3.23
C LEU A 51 -9.70 8.12 -4.68
N ASP A 52 -10.33 7.05 -5.17
CA ASP A 52 -10.80 6.93 -6.56
C ASP A 52 -11.81 8.04 -6.92
N GLY A 53 -12.80 8.28 -6.05
CA GLY A 53 -13.83 9.30 -6.28
C GLY A 53 -13.25 10.68 -6.56
N PRO A 54 -12.57 11.29 -5.59
CA PRO A 54 -12.07 12.65 -5.71
C PRO A 54 -10.85 12.79 -6.63
N PHE A 55 -9.96 11.82 -6.66
CA PHE A 55 -8.66 12.00 -7.33
C PHE A 55 -8.54 11.29 -8.68
N ASP A 56 -9.19 10.16 -8.90
CA ASP A 56 -9.22 9.53 -10.23
C ASP A 56 -10.38 10.10 -11.07
N ARG A 57 -11.60 10.02 -10.57
CA ARG A 57 -12.80 10.44 -11.30
C ARG A 57 -13.11 11.93 -11.19
N GLY A 58 -12.44 12.67 -10.32
CA GLY A 58 -12.69 14.09 -10.09
C GLY A 58 -14.06 14.39 -9.45
N ARG A 59 -14.69 13.42 -8.78
CA ARG A 59 -15.99 13.57 -8.14
C ARG A 59 -15.84 14.17 -6.75
N GLY A 60 -16.06 15.48 -6.64
CA GLY A 60 -15.87 16.21 -5.38
C GLY A 60 -14.41 16.48 -5.04
N GLY A 61 -13.50 16.36 -6.01
CA GLY A 61 -12.08 16.60 -5.85
C GLY A 61 -11.39 16.97 -7.18
N PRO A 62 -10.07 17.17 -7.17
CA PRO A 62 -9.33 17.72 -8.31
C PRO A 62 -9.16 16.76 -9.49
N GLY A 63 -9.33 15.44 -9.30
CA GLY A 63 -8.95 14.46 -10.32
C GLY A 63 -7.43 14.41 -10.56
N GLY A 64 -7.03 13.89 -11.71
CA GLY A 64 -5.65 13.95 -12.19
C GLY A 64 -4.75 12.82 -11.73
N TRP A 65 -5.30 11.80 -11.08
CA TRP A 65 -4.61 10.59 -10.66
C TRP A 65 -5.15 9.34 -11.37
N LEU A 66 -4.37 8.27 -11.28
CA LEU A 66 -4.74 6.90 -11.60
C LEU A 66 -4.30 6.02 -10.44
N PHE A 67 -5.16 5.13 -9.95
CA PHE A 67 -4.84 4.20 -8.87
C PHE A 67 -4.97 2.76 -9.33
N LEU A 68 -4.03 1.92 -8.90
CA LEU A 68 -4.09 0.47 -9.12
C LEU A 68 -3.84 -0.27 -7.80
N PRO A 69 -4.68 -1.28 -7.49
CA PRO A 69 -4.40 -2.22 -6.42
C PRO A 69 -3.42 -3.29 -6.89
N GLU A 70 -2.48 -3.64 -6.04
CA GLU A 70 -1.48 -4.70 -6.25
C GLU A 70 -0.81 -4.65 -7.65
N PRO A 71 -0.36 -3.48 -8.17
CA PRO A 71 0.32 -3.45 -9.45
C PRO A 71 1.71 -4.07 -9.33
N GLU A 72 2.08 -4.90 -10.30
CA GLU A 72 3.46 -5.36 -10.41
C GLU A 72 4.31 -4.25 -11.03
N LEU A 73 5.32 -3.80 -10.30
CA LEU A 73 6.23 -2.73 -10.70
C LEU A 73 7.61 -3.30 -10.99
N HIS A 74 8.11 -3.08 -12.21
CA HIS A 74 9.49 -3.38 -12.58
C HIS A 74 10.34 -2.11 -12.45
N LEU A 75 10.98 -1.95 -11.29
CA LEU A 75 11.81 -0.80 -10.96
C LEU A 75 13.31 -1.20 -11.06
N GLY A 76 13.92 -1.01 -12.23
CA GLY A 76 15.28 -1.45 -12.52
C GLY A 76 15.43 -2.97 -12.33
N PRO A 77 16.30 -3.45 -11.42
CA PRO A 77 16.45 -4.87 -11.15
C PRO A 77 15.39 -5.44 -10.17
N HIS A 78 14.49 -4.60 -9.68
CA HIS A 78 13.51 -4.97 -8.67
C HIS A 78 12.15 -5.26 -9.30
N VAL A 79 11.45 -6.23 -8.73
CA VAL A 79 10.03 -6.46 -8.96
C VAL A 79 9.34 -6.28 -7.63
N VAL A 80 8.49 -5.27 -7.51
CA VAL A 80 7.78 -4.93 -6.26
C VAL A 80 6.28 -4.85 -6.50
N VAL A 81 5.50 -5.27 -5.52
CA VAL A 81 4.03 -5.25 -5.58
C VAL A 81 3.53 -4.50 -4.34
N PRO A 82 3.34 -3.17 -4.42
CA PRO A 82 2.67 -2.43 -3.35
C PRO A 82 1.20 -2.81 -3.28
N ASP A 83 0.60 -2.71 -2.09
CA ASP A 83 -0.84 -2.95 -1.94
C ASP A 83 -1.68 -1.97 -2.76
N LEU A 84 -1.24 -0.71 -2.84
CA LEU A 84 -1.81 0.32 -3.71
C LEU A 84 -0.70 1.18 -4.28
N ALA A 85 -0.87 1.61 -5.52
CA ALA A 85 -0.03 2.64 -6.12
C ALA A 85 -0.86 3.68 -6.86
N GLY A 86 -0.36 4.92 -6.90
CA GLY A 86 -0.98 6.04 -7.57
C GLY A 86 0.01 6.82 -8.44
N TRP A 87 -0.44 7.18 -9.61
CA TRP A 87 0.31 7.99 -10.56
C TRP A 87 -0.45 9.27 -10.89
N ARG A 88 0.26 10.37 -11.07
CA ARG A 88 -0.27 11.51 -11.78
C ARG A 88 -0.55 11.12 -13.23
N ARG A 89 -1.72 11.43 -13.77
CA ARG A 89 -2.10 11.06 -15.15
C ARG A 89 -1.15 11.62 -16.21
N GLU A 90 -0.49 12.73 -15.93
CA GLU A 90 0.55 13.29 -16.80
C GLU A 90 1.81 12.43 -16.88
N ARG A 91 2.12 11.64 -15.83
CA ARG A 91 3.25 10.73 -15.81
C ARG A 91 2.91 9.32 -16.33
N LEU A 92 1.67 8.89 -16.17
CA LEU A 92 1.15 7.64 -16.72
C LEU A 92 -0.17 7.90 -17.46
N PRO A 93 -0.11 8.54 -18.66
CA PRO A 93 -1.31 8.92 -19.41
C PRO A 93 -2.06 7.71 -19.98
N HIS A 94 -1.35 6.60 -20.20
CA HIS A 94 -1.90 5.34 -20.72
C HIS A 94 -1.35 4.17 -19.92
N LEU A 95 -2.20 3.21 -19.62
CA LEU A 95 -1.75 1.94 -19.07
C LEU A 95 -0.99 1.16 -20.14
N PRO A 96 0.17 0.55 -19.80
CA PRO A 96 0.88 -0.30 -20.73
C PRO A 96 0.08 -1.59 -21.02
N ASP A 97 0.35 -2.19 -22.16
CA ASP A 97 -0.25 -3.48 -22.57
C ASP A 97 0.63 -4.66 -22.09
N THR A 98 1.19 -4.52 -20.88
CA THR A 98 2.01 -5.53 -20.19
C THR A 98 1.39 -5.86 -18.84
N ALA A 99 1.79 -7.00 -18.26
CA ALA A 99 1.34 -7.39 -16.93
C ALA A 99 1.97 -6.54 -15.80
N TRP A 100 2.97 -5.71 -16.13
CA TRP A 100 3.72 -4.87 -15.19
C TRP A 100 3.85 -3.43 -15.67
N ILE A 101 4.24 -2.55 -14.77
CA ILE A 101 4.48 -1.13 -15.03
C ILE A 101 5.93 -0.79 -14.67
N GLU A 102 6.64 -0.09 -15.58
CA GLU A 102 8.02 0.36 -15.37
C GLU A 102 8.11 1.82 -14.89
N THR A 103 7.02 2.58 -15.06
CA THR A 103 6.94 3.96 -14.56
C THR A 103 6.77 3.95 -13.04
N PRO A 104 7.73 4.51 -12.26
CA PRO A 104 7.58 4.61 -10.81
C PRO A 104 6.34 5.43 -10.44
N PRO A 105 5.56 5.00 -9.44
CA PRO A 105 4.40 5.75 -8.98
C PRO A 105 4.80 7.06 -8.27
N ASP A 106 3.85 7.96 -8.12
CA ASP A 106 4.00 9.18 -7.32
C ASP A 106 3.67 8.94 -5.85
N TRP A 107 2.85 7.93 -5.59
CA TRP A 107 2.42 7.53 -4.27
C TRP A 107 2.24 6.01 -4.20
N VAL A 108 2.59 5.43 -3.04
CA VAL A 108 2.32 4.04 -2.69
C VAL A 108 1.65 3.95 -1.33
N SER A 109 0.87 2.91 -1.10
CA SER A 109 0.42 2.54 0.24
C SER A 109 0.65 1.06 0.49
N GLU A 110 1.18 0.77 1.68
CA GLU A 110 1.37 -0.59 2.19
C GLU A 110 0.45 -0.80 3.40
N ILE A 111 -0.32 -1.87 3.35
CA ILE A 111 -1.17 -2.30 4.47
C ILE A 111 -0.36 -3.30 5.27
N LEU A 112 0.16 -2.88 6.39
CA LEU A 112 1.10 -3.65 7.18
C LEU A 112 0.51 -4.95 7.71
N SER A 113 1.31 -6.00 7.64
CA SER A 113 1.01 -7.30 8.23
C SER A 113 2.21 -7.80 9.03
N PRO A 114 2.03 -8.68 10.03
CA PRO A 114 3.16 -9.25 10.78
C PRO A 114 4.20 -9.95 9.91
N SER A 115 3.79 -10.48 8.75
CA SER A 115 4.68 -11.21 7.83
C SER A 115 5.49 -10.32 6.91
N THR A 116 4.99 -9.14 6.51
CA THR A 116 5.61 -8.28 5.49
C THR A 116 6.14 -6.96 6.02
N GLN A 117 5.59 -6.43 7.13
CA GLN A 117 5.89 -5.09 7.65
C GLN A 117 7.39 -4.74 7.75
N ARG A 118 8.24 -5.74 8.03
CA ARG A 118 9.68 -5.52 8.09
C ARG A 118 10.21 -5.13 6.71
N ILE A 119 9.83 -5.87 5.68
CA ILE A 119 10.30 -5.65 4.29
C ILE A 119 9.68 -4.38 3.72
N ASP A 120 8.40 -4.13 4.01
CA ASP A 120 7.71 -2.91 3.58
C ASP A 120 8.40 -1.66 4.13
N ARG A 121 8.83 -1.70 5.41
CA ARG A 121 9.50 -0.57 6.08
C ARG A 121 11.01 -0.47 5.82
N THR A 122 11.62 -1.45 5.20
CA THR A 122 13.07 -1.46 4.92
C THR A 122 13.34 -1.52 3.42
N ASP A 123 13.33 -2.70 2.83
CA ASP A 123 13.79 -2.93 1.47
C ASP A 123 12.88 -2.23 0.43
N LYS A 124 11.56 -2.35 0.55
CA LYS A 124 10.62 -1.68 -0.37
C LYS A 124 10.70 -0.16 -0.23
N LEU A 125 10.75 0.35 1.01
CA LEU A 125 10.85 1.79 1.25
C LEU A 125 12.14 2.38 0.67
N ALA A 126 13.26 1.64 0.74
CA ALA A 126 14.53 2.05 0.14
C ALA A 126 14.45 2.06 -1.40
N ILE A 127 13.83 1.03 -2.00
CA ILE A 127 13.60 0.96 -3.45
C ILE A 127 12.70 2.12 -3.90
N TYR A 128 11.61 2.40 -3.20
CA TYR A 128 10.73 3.54 -3.54
C TYR A 128 11.49 4.87 -3.52
N ALA A 129 12.39 5.08 -2.54
CA ALA A 129 13.24 6.27 -2.51
C ALA A 129 14.21 6.34 -3.68
N GLU A 130 14.86 5.22 -4.04
CA GLU A 130 15.81 5.11 -5.15
C GLU A 130 15.15 5.49 -6.48
N PHE A 131 13.90 5.07 -6.69
CA PHE A 131 13.13 5.34 -7.90
C PHE A 131 12.27 6.61 -7.84
N GLY A 132 12.42 7.41 -6.78
CA GLY A 132 11.83 8.75 -6.69
C GLY A 132 10.33 8.77 -6.43
N VAL A 133 9.76 7.71 -5.81
CA VAL A 133 8.40 7.74 -5.29
C VAL A 133 8.30 8.85 -4.23
N SER A 134 7.39 9.79 -4.43
CA SER A 134 7.37 11.01 -3.62
C SER A 134 6.67 10.84 -2.27
N HIS A 135 5.69 9.95 -2.19
CA HIS A 135 4.85 9.75 -1.01
C HIS A 135 4.64 8.26 -0.73
N ALA A 136 4.66 7.89 0.53
CA ALA A 136 4.33 6.54 0.98
C ALA A 136 3.42 6.61 2.22
N TRP A 137 2.37 5.79 2.23
CA TRP A 137 1.47 5.65 3.36
C TRP A 137 1.58 4.25 3.94
N TYR A 138 1.75 4.15 5.25
CA TYR A 138 1.69 2.88 5.97
C TYR A 138 0.43 2.80 6.80
N VAL A 139 -0.43 1.85 6.47
CA VAL A 139 -1.65 1.55 7.21
C VAL A 139 -1.42 0.33 8.07
N ASP A 140 -1.60 0.44 9.37
CA ASP A 140 -1.57 -0.69 10.30
C ASP A 140 -3.00 -0.97 10.83
N PRO A 141 -3.69 -2.00 10.30
CA PRO A 141 -5.05 -2.32 10.74
C PRO A 141 -5.13 -2.91 12.15
N VAL A 142 -4.00 -3.36 12.71
CA VAL A 142 -3.92 -3.91 14.07
C VAL A 142 -3.73 -2.78 15.08
N ALA A 143 -2.76 -1.91 14.82
CA ALA A 143 -2.51 -0.73 15.64
C ALA A 143 -3.54 0.40 15.39
N ARG A 144 -4.34 0.31 14.32
CA ARG A 144 -5.29 1.34 13.86
C ARG A 144 -4.59 2.68 13.63
N THR A 145 -3.50 2.65 12.88
CA THR A 145 -2.72 3.85 12.56
C THR A 145 -2.49 4.00 11.06
N LEU A 146 -2.28 5.25 10.66
CA LEU A 146 -1.78 5.64 9.34
C LEU A 146 -0.56 6.53 9.54
N GLU A 147 0.58 6.13 8.99
CA GLU A 147 1.79 6.97 8.90
C GLU A 147 1.92 7.50 7.47
N VAL A 148 2.13 8.78 7.36
CA VAL A 148 2.29 9.50 6.09
C VAL A 148 3.73 9.92 5.93
N LEU A 149 4.36 9.47 4.86
CA LEU A 149 5.77 9.73 4.58
C LEU A 149 5.90 10.54 3.27
N THR A 150 6.84 11.48 3.28
CA THR A 150 7.22 12.25 2.09
C THR A 150 8.72 12.12 1.85
N LEU A 151 9.11 11.87 0.61
CA LEU A 151 10.51 11.80 0.22
C LEU A 151 11.07 13.22 0.05
N THR A 152 12.07 13.58 0.84
CA THR A 152 12.72 14.89 0.80
C THR A 152 14.24 14.72 0.84
N GLY A 153 14.94 15.19 -0.19
CA GLY A 153 16.39 15.06 -0.27
C GLY A 153 16.89 13.63 -0.19
N GLY A 154 16.15 12.67 -0.77
CA GLY A 154 16.46 11.24 -0.75
C GLY A 154 16.22 10.55 0.60
N LYS A 155 15.51 11.19 1.52
CA LYS A 155 15.17 10.63 2.84
C LYS A 155 13.66 10.68 3.07
N TRP A 156 13.13 9.63 3.66
CA TRP A 156 11.74 9.59 4.10
C TRP A 156 11.57 10.35 5.41
N LEU A 157 10.62 11.28 5.43
CA LEU A 157 10.18 12.01 6.60
C LEU A 157 8.75 11.60 6.91
N ILE A 158 8.47 11.18 8.14
CA ILE A 158 7.09 11.03 8.63
C ILE A 158 6.56 12.44 8.86
N VAL A 159 5.61 12.86 8.04
CA VAL A 159 5.04 14.22 8.08
C VAL A 159 3.71 14.27 8.84
N ALA A 160 3.04 13.13 8.99
CA ALA A 160 1.84 13.00 9.81
C ALA A 160 1.65 11.56 10.28
N THR A 161 0.95 11.40 11.42
CA THR A 161 0.47 10.12 11.92
C THR A 161 -0.95 10.30 12.42
N PHE A 162 -1.85 9.42 12.01
CA PHE A 162 -3.26 9.39 12.41
C PHE A 162 -3.57 8.07 13.09
N LYS A 163 -4.60 8.06 13.94
CA LYS A 163 -5.03 6.87 14.67
C LYS A 163 -6.56 6.81 14.81
N ASP A 164 -7.04 5.62 15.07
CA ASP A 164 -8.45 5.31 15.38
C ASP A 164 -9.44 5.85 14.34
N ALA A 165 -10.22 6.88 14.66
CA ALA A 165 -11.22 7.50 13.81
C ALA A 165 -10.86 8.94 13.42
N GLU A 166 -9.60 9.34 13.57
CA GLU A 166 -9.16 10.70 13.24
C GLU A 166 -9.45 11.04 11.76
N PRO A 167 -9.84 12.29 11.47
CA PRO A 167 -10.01 12.74 10.10
C PRO A 167 -8.64 12.86 9.42
N VAL A 168 -8.51 12.24 8.25
CA VAL A 168 -7.29 12.24 7.45
C VAL A 168 -7.43 13.24 6.30
N ALA A 169 -6.52 14.22 6.26
CA ALA A 169 -6.27 15.10 5.13
C ALA A 169 -4.75 15.24 5.03
N ALA A 170 -4.11 14.47 4.14
CA ALA A 170 -2.66 14.31 4.16
C ALA A 170 -2.05 14.25 2.75
N PRO A 171 -0.76 14.64 2.60
CA PRO A 171 -0.05 14.56 1.32
C PRO A 171 -0.07 13.16 0.70
N PRO A 172 -0.31 13.07 -0.62
CA PRO A 172 -0.57 14.16 -1.58
C PRO A 172 -2.07 14.45 -1.82
N PHE A 173 -2.95 14.06 -0.87
CA PHE A 173 -4.41 14.04 -1.02
C PHE A 173 -5.12 15.00 -0.05
N GLU A 174 -4.50 16.11 0.33
CA GLU A 174 -4.97 17.06 1.36
C GLU A 174 -6.33 17.70 1.02
N SER A 175 -6.69 17.72 -0.26
CA SER A 175 -7.95 18.31 -0.71
C SER A 175 -9.19 17.45 -0.44
N HIS A 176 -9.02 16.25 0.12
CA HIS A 176 -10.09 15.34 0.51
C HIS A 176 -9.87 14.88 1.94
N THR A 177 -10.95 14.89 2.73
CA THR A 177 -10.90 14.42 4.12
C THR A 177 -11.79 13.19 4.28
N PHE A 178 -11.26 12.15 4.91
CA PHE A 178 -12.03 10.96 5.27
C PHE A 178 -11.74 10.52 6.72
N ALA A 179 -12.66 9.81 7.34
CA ALA A 179 -12.46 9.26 8.66
C ALA A 179 -11.64 7.96 8.57
N LEU A 180 -10.56 7.85 9.36
CA LEU A 180 -9.63 6.72 9.26
C LEU A 180 -10.26 5.38 9.63
N ASP A 181 -11.29 5.36 10.46
CA ASP A 181 -11.97 4.16 10.92
C ASP A 181 -12.65 3.35 9.80
N ILE A 182 -12.93 3.96 8.65
CA ILE A 182 -13.47 3.25 7.49
C ILE A 182 -12.55 2.11 7.02
N LEU A 183 -11.23 2.21 7.29
CA LEU A 183 -10.23 1.21 6.90
C LEU A 183 -10.25 -0.02 7.81
N TRP A 184 -10.77 0.15 9.03
CA TRP A 184 -10.69 -0.91 10.02
C TRP A 184 -11.68 -2.04 9.74
N PRO A 185 -11.38 -3.27 10.19
CA PRO A 185 -12.35 -4.36 10.14
C PRO A 185 -13.60 -3.98 10.93
N LEU A 186 -14.74 -4.50 10.49
CA LEU A 186 -15.98 -4.41 11.29
C LEU A 186 -15.70 -5.15 12.59
N ASP A 187 -15.61 -4.44 13.70
CA ASP A 187 -15.61 -5.06 15.01
C ASP A 187 -16.96 -5.76 15.18
N GLU A 188 -16.96 -6.94 15.80
CA GLU A 188 -18.20 -7.52 16.32
C GLU A 188 -18.81 -6.45 17.22
N ALA A 189 -20.06 -6.07 16.96
CA ALA A 189 -20.77 -5.11 17.77
C ALA A 189 -20.61 -5.53 19.24
N ALA A 190 -20.09 -4.62 20.09
CA ALA A 190 -20.01 -4.89 21.51
C ALA A 190 -21.37 -5.46 21.95
N PRO A 191 -21.42 -6.57 22.72
CA PRO A 191 -22.70 -7.17 23.11
C PRO A 191 -23.54 -6.06 23.72
N SER A 192 -24.73 -5.86 23.13
CA SER A 192 -25.71 -4.87 23.60
C SER A 192 -25.86 -5.04 25.11
N PRO A 193 -25.73 -3.98 25.93
CA PRO A 193 -25.91 -4.14 27.38
C PRO A 193 -27.24 -4.88 27.62
N ALA A 194 -27.14 -6.00 28.34
CA ALA A 194 -28.27 -6.82 28.66
C ALA A 194 -29.33 -5.88 29.26
N MET A 195 -30.50 -5.78 28.59
CA MET A 195 -31.64 -5.03 29.08
C MET A 195 -32.06 -5.73 30.36
N ASP A 196 -31.74 -5.09 31.49
CA ASP A 196 -32.11 -5.56 32.83
C ASP A 196 -33.63 -5.73 32.88
N ARG A 197 -34.06 -6.99 32.81
CA ARG A 197 -35.48 -7.36 32.95
C ARG A 197 -35.75 -7.65 34.40
N ASP A 198 -35.57 -6.66 35.25
CA ASP A 198 -36.09 -6.69 36.60
C ASP A 198 -36.78 -5.36 36.89
N CYS A 199 -38.03 -5.30 36.52
CA CYS A 199 -39.04 -4.44 37.17
C CYS A 199 -40.33 -5.23 37.25
N ARG A 200 -40.44 -5.88 38.40
CA ARG A 200 -41.78 -6.25 38.90
C ARG A 200 -42.37 -5.10 39.71
#